data_77a0ad253902c0f2cd706b0c4a43ab22
#
_entry.id   77a0ad253902c0f2cd706b0c4a43ab22
#
_cell.length_a   1.000
_cell.length_b   1.000
_cell.length_c   1.000
_cell.angle_alpha   90.00
_cell.angle_beta   90.00
_cell.angle_gamma   90.00
#
_symmetry.space_group_name_H-M   'P 1'
#
loop_
_entity.id
_entity.type
_entity.pdbx_description
1 polymer ?
#
loop_
_entity_poly.entity_id
_entity_poly.type
_entity_poly.pdbx_seq_one_letter_code
_entity_poly.pdbx_strand_id
1 'polypeptide(L)'
;MPVSSPLKRSLVAAAALPLLFGALAACGYGSSADKDDAGKVTPAANGKKLSADSVKIGYFPNLTHATALVGVQEGLFQKELGGTSIKTATFNAGPSEIEALNAGSIDIGWIGPSPAINGYTKSKGQSLRVIGGSASGGVKLVVDPHKVPSVDALKGKNIATPQLGNTQDVAFLNWLAGKGWKVDAQSGKGDVNVVRTDNKITPDAFKSGSIDGAWVPEPTASKLVAEGGKVLLDESDLWPDKQFVITNIIVSQKFLKEHPDVVEAVLRGSVKTNEWIGAHPDEAKASANAALKKLSGKALPADIIDPAWKSIKTLDDPLAATLQAQADHAVKAGLLKAPELKGIYDLAPLNKVLKSLGKPEVGDAGLGVK
;
A
#
# COMPACT_ATOMS: atom_id res chain seq x y z
N MET A 1 22.41 -48.83 -41.26
CA MET A 1 21.77 -49.09 -42.60
C MET A 1 20.57 -48.14 -42.70
N PRO A 2 20.47 -47.40 -43.77
CA PRO A 2 19.53 -46.31 -43.95
C PRO A 2 18.34 -46.70 -44.80
N VAL A 3 17.23 -45.92 -44.73
CA VAL A 3 16.29 -45.65 -45.83
C VAL A 3 15.50 -44.38 -45.48
N SER A 4 15.77 -43.27 -46.01
CA SER A 4 15.46 -42.39 -47.16
C SER A 4 13.96 -42.26 -47.52
N SER A 5 13.45 -41.00 -47.30
CA SER A 5 12.57 -40.08 -48.08
C SER A 5 11.58 -40.65 -49.14
N PRO A 6 10.60 -39.85 -49.71
CA PRO A 6 10.83 -38.46 -50.18
C PRO A 6 9.63 -37.47 -50.07
N LEU A 7 9.98 -36.21 -50.34
CA LEU A 7 9.17 -35.04 -50.71
C LEU A 7 8.10 -35.30 -51.79
N LYS A 8 6.99 -34.55 -51.72
CA LYS A 8 6.30 -34.02 -52.92
C LYS A 8 5.92 -32.55 -52.73
N ARG A 9 6.50 -31.74 -53.53
CA ARG A 9 6.10 -30.36 -53.87
C ARG A 9 4.95 -30.41 -54.87
N SER A 10 4.02 -29.49 -54.79
CA SER A 10 3.33 -28.98 -55.98
C SER A 10 2.91 -27.52 -55.78
N LEU A 11 3.16 -26.79 -56.80
CA LEU A 11 3.13 -25.36 -57.00
C LEU A 11 1.78 -24.89 -57.54
N VAL A 12 1.48 -23.60 -57.21
CA VAL A 12 0.93 -22.52 -58.06
C VAL A 12 -0.53 -22.58 -58.51
N ALA A 13 -1.26 -21.50 -58.14
CA ALA A 13 -1.81 -20.54 -59.14
C ALA A 13 -2.45 -19.32 -58.45
N ALA A 14 -2.00 -18.16 -58.87
CA ALA A 14 -2.57 -16.86 -58.58
C ALA A 14 -3.72 -16.54 -59.54
N ALA A 15 -4.77 -15.87 -59.07
CA ALA A 15 -5.69 -15.09 -59.93
C ALA A 15 -6.34 -13.96 -59.14
N ALA A 16 -6.38 -12.80 -59.78
CA ALA A 16 -6.77 -11.49 -59.27
C ALA A 16 -8.27 -11.19 -59.37
N LEU A 17 -8.73 -10.33 -58.45
CA LEU A 17 -9.83 -9.35 -58.38
C LEU A 17 -11.02 -9.41 -59.41
N PRO A 18 -12.24 -8.94 -59.04
CA PRO A 18 -12.50 -7.55 -58.66
C PRO A 18 -13.61 -7.31 -57.58
N LEU A 19 -13.63 -6.03 -57.13
CA LEU A 19 -14.59 -5.33 -56.30
C LEU A 19 -16.07 -5.50 -56.69
N LEU A 20 -16.93 -5.67 -55.66
CA LEU A 20 -18.33 -5.23 -55.77
C LEU A 20 -18.86 -4.88 -54.34
N PHE A 21 -19.41 -3.65 -54.26
CA PHE A 21 -20.17 -3.11 -53.13
C PHE A 21 -21.46 -3.94 -52.90
N GLY A 22 -21.74 -4.21 -51.60
CA GLY A 22 -23.02 -4.75 -51.20
C GLY A 22 -23.22 -4.55 -49.68
N ALA A 23 -24.01 -3.54 -49.33
CA ALA A 23 -24.51 -3.37 -47.96
C ALA A 23 -25.59 -4.41 -47.66
N LEU A 24 -25.41 -5.18 -46.58
CA LEU A 24 -26.50 -5.94 -45.97
C LEU A 24 -26.30 -5.95 -44.45
N ALA A 25 -27.32 -5.42 -43.77
CA ALA A 25 -27.48 -5.50 -42.32
C ALA A 25 -27.61 -6.94 -41.86
N ALA A 26 -26.83 -7.34 -40.86
CA ALA A 26 -27.08 -8.58 -40.12
C ALA A 26 -26.87 -8.31 -38.64
N CYS A 27 -27.92 -8.52 -37.86
CA CYS A 27 -27.93 -8.55 -36.41
C CYS A 27 -26.92 -9.56 -35.89
N GLY A 28 -25.93 -9.11 -35.13
CA GLY A 28 -24.95 -9.90 -34.42
C GLY A 28 -24.98 -9.55 -32.94
N TYR A 29 -25.34 -10.52 -32.12
CA TYR A 29 -25.26 -10.53 -30.68
C TYR A 29 -23.81 -10.24 -30.28
N GLY A 30 -23.55 -9.05 -29.70
CA GLY A 30 -22.28 -8.67 -29.10
C GLY A 30 -22.59 -7.73 -27.96
N SER A 31 -22.34 -8.20 -26.73
CA SER A 31 -22.42 -7.39 -25.51
C SER A 31 -21.61 -6.12 -25.65
N SER A 32 -22.30 -5.00 -25.61
CA SER A 32 -21.70 -3.66 -25.55
C SER A 32 -20.95 -3.56 -24.24
N ALA A 33 -19.62 -3.42 -24.30
CA ALA A 33 -18.87 -2.86 -23.20
C ALA A 33 -19.38 -1.43 -22.98
N ASP A 34 -19.83 -1.15 -21.78
CA ASP A 34 -20.29 0.16 -21.35
C ASP A 34 -19.18 1.18 -21.65
N LYS A 35 -19.56 2.21 -22.41
CA LYS A 35 -18.74 3.39 -22.56
C LYS A 35 -18.64 4.05 -21.19
N ASP A 36 -17.43 4.12 -20.68
CA ASP A 36 -17.07 4.87 -19.51
C ASP A 36 -17.76 6.24 -19.52
N ASP A 37 -18.60 6.46 -18.52
CA ASP A 37 -19.09 7.78 -18.16
C ASP A 37 -17.88 8.55 -17.61
N ALA A 38 -17.18 9.21 -18.53
CA ALA A 38 -16.13 10.15 -18.19
C ALA A 38 -16.80 11.33 -17.49
N GLY A 39 -16.95 11.22 -16.18
CA GLY A 39 -17.46 12.26 -15.32
C GLY A 39 -16.81 13.58 -15.68
N LYS A 40 -17.61 14.62 -15.94
CA LYS A 40 -17.17 15.98 -16.24
C LYS A 40 -16.16 16.42 -15.20
N VAL A 41 -14.90 16.50 -15.61
CA VAL A 41 -13.81 17.04 -14.80
C VAL A 41 -14.13 18.50 -14.49
N THR A 42 -14.41 18.80 -13.23
CA THR A 42 -14.58 20.18 -12.78
C THR A 42 -13.20 20.83 -12.70
N PRO A 43 -12.95 21.97 -13.36
CA PRO A 43 -11.66 22.64 -13.29
C PRO A 43 -11.27 22.99 -11.85
N ALA A 44 -9.97 22.98 -11.54
CA ALA A 44 -9.45 23.41 -10.24
C ALA A 44 -9.95 24.81 -9.88
N ALA A 45 -10.24 25.04 -8.61
CA ALA A 45 -10.82 26.29 -8.11
C ALA A 45 -10.01 27.57 -8.43
N ASN A 46 -8.78 27.44 -8.92
CA ASN A 46 -7.86 28.55 -9.25
C ASN A 46 -7.41 28.62 -10.72
N GLY A 47 -8.02 27.89 -11.63
CA GLY A 47 -7.81 28.03 -13.09
C GLY A 47 -6.39 27.79 -13.62
N LYS A 48 -5.40 27.45 -12.77
CA LYS A 48 -4.03 27.20 -13.19
C LYS A 48 -3.85 25.73 -13.57
N LYS A 49 -3.46 25.48 -14.82
CA LYS A 49 -3.05 24.14 -15.27
C LYS A 49 -1.79 23.72 -14.50
N LEU A 50 -1.82 22.54 -13.88
CA LEU A 50 -0.64 21.95 -13.24
C LEU A 50 0.35 21.43 -14.28
N SER A 51 1.59 21.20 -13.86
CA SER A 51 2.72 20.88 -14.75
C SER A 51 2.65 19.48 -15.38
N ALA A 52 1.80 18.56 -14.86
CA ALA A 52 1.56 17.25 -15.46
C ALA A 52 0.10 17.05 -15.86
N ASP A 53 -0.14 16.32 -16.95
CA ASP A 53 -1.48 15.94 -17.39
C ASP A 53 -2.06 14.76 -16.60
N SER A 54 -1.20 13.96 -15.93
CA SER A 54 -1.63 12.85 -15.07
C SER A 54 -0.63 12.60 -13.96
N VAL A 55 -1.11 12.04 -12.83
CA VAL A 55 -0.31 11.49 -11.73
C VAL A 55 -0.72 10.05 -11.48
N LYS A 56 0.28 9.18 -11.32
CA LYS A 56 0.08 7.75 -11.03
C LYS A 56 0.32 7.52 -9.54
N ILE A 57 -0.71 7.09 -8.83
CA ILE A 57 -0.65 6.86 -7.39
C ILE A 57 -0.80 5.38 -7.04
N GLY A 58 0.05 4.92 -6.11
CA GLY A 58 0.05 3.57 -5.56
C GLY A 58 -0.51 3.53 -4.14
N TYR A 59 -1.23 2.47 -3.78
CA TYR A 59 -1.67 2.21 -2.41
C TYR A 59 -2.14 0.76 -2.24
N PHE A 60 -2.43 0.35 -0.99
CA PHE A 60 -2.90 -1.01 -0.71
C PHE A 60 -4.41 -1.03 -0.42
N PRO A 61 -5.12 -2.09 -0.79
CA PRO A 61 -6.52 -2.28 -0.46
C PRO A 61 -6.68 -2.75 1.00
N ASN A 62 -6.19 -1.95 1.94
CA ASN A 62 -6.35 -2.17 3.37
C ASN A 62 -6.61 -0.85 4.12
N LEU A 63 -7.10 -0.93 5.35
CA LEU A 63 -7.57 0.25 6.08
C LEU A 63 -6.44 1.15 6.61
N THR A 64 -5.21 0.67 6.74
CA THR A 64 -4.06 1.55 7.06
C THR A 64 -3.74 2.53 5.91
N HIS A 65 -4.36 2.34 4.73
CA HIS A 65 -4.32 3.25 3.59
C HIS A 65 -5.63 4.05 3.42
N ALA A 66 -6.39 4.25 4.52
CA ALA A 66 -7.71 4.89 4.50
C ALA A 66 -7.71 6.25 3.81
N THR A 67 -6.67 7.08 4.01
CA THR A 67 -6.53 8.38 3.35
C THR A 67 -6.55 8.24 1.82
N ALA A 68 -5.78 7.30 1.27
CA ALA A 68 -5.76 7.07 -0.18
C ALA A 68 -7.11 6.51 -0.68
N LEU A 69 -7.67 5.50 0.04
CA LEU A 69 -8.95 4.89 -0.32
C LEU A 69 -10.08 5.91 -0.37
N VAL A 70 -10.24 6.69 0.70
CA VAL A 70 -11.30 7.71 0.84
C VAL A 70 -11.06 8.86 -0.12
N GLY A 71 -9.83 9.38 -0.19
CA GLY A 71 -9.51 10.53 -1.04
C GLY A 71 -9.73 10.28 -2.54
N VAL A 72 -9.45 9.04 -3.00
CA VAL A 72 -9.76 8.61 -4.37
C VAL A 72 -11.26 8.39 -4.54
N GLN A 73 -11.92 7.69 -3.60
CA GLN A 73 -13.33 7.34 -3.68
C GLN A 73 -14.23 8.58 -3.70
N GLU A 74 -13.94 9.57 -2.85
CA GLU A 74 -14.71 10.82 -2.71
C GLU A 74 -14.21 11.93 -3.68
N GLY A 75 -13.21 11.65 -4.52
CA GLY A 75 -12.67 12.60 -5.47
C GLY A 75 -11.95 13.79 -4.82
N LEU A 76 -11.53 13.68 -3.55
CA LEU A 76 -10.87 14.78 -2.83
C LEU A 76 -9.49 15.12 -3.41
N PHE A 77 -8.74 14.12 -3.87
CA PHE A 77 -7.51 14.36 -4.63
C PHE A 77 -7.80 15.01 -5.99
N GLN A 78 -8.78 14.49 -6.72
CA GLN A 78 -9.12 15.03 -8.06
C GLN A 78 -9.55 16.49 -7.99
N LYS A 79 -10.26 16.88 -6.91
CA LYS A 79 -10.67 18.26 -6.67
C LYS A 79 -9.47 19.22 -6.57
N GLU A 80 -8.38 18.80 -5.92
CA GLU A 80 -7.16 19.61 -5.78
C GLU A 80 -6.29 19.57 -7.06
N LEU A 81 -6.32 18.46 -7.78
CA LEU A 81 -5.57 18.27 -9.02
C LEU A 81 -6.21 18.93 -10.24
N GLY A 82 -7.50 19.29 -10.15
CA GLY A 82 -8.20 19.96 -11.26
C GLY A 82 -8.15 19.15 -12.55
N GLY A 83 -7.48 19.66 -13.58
CA GLY A 83 -7.35 19.03 -14.90
C GLY A 83 -6.33 17.89 -14.97
N THR A 84 -5.47 17.70 -13.95
CA THR A 84 -4.51 16.58 -13.88
C THR A 84 -5.25 15.29 -13.50
N SER A 85 -5.24 14.30 -14.37
CA SER A 85 -5.94 13.03 -14.15
C SER A 85 -5.20 12.11 -13.17
N ILE A 86 -5.94 11.38 -12.33
CA ILE A 86 -5.39 10.36 -11.44
C ILE A 86 -5.44 8.99 -12.12
N LYS A 87 -4.31 8.27 -12.10
CA LYS A 87 -4.22 6.85 -12.42
C LYS A 87 -3.84 6.09 -11.15
N THR A 88 -4.61 5.06 -10.80
CA THR A 88 -4.37 4.30 -9.57
C THR A 88 -3.78 2.93 -9.87
N ALA A 89 -2.88 2.47 -9.00
CA ALA A 89 -2.38 1.10 -8.96
C ALA A 89 -2.47 0.57 -7.52
N THR A 90 -2.84 -0.70 -7.35
CA THR A 90 -2.90 -1.32 -6.03
C THR A 90 -1.86 -2.42 -5.88
N PHE A 91 -1.32 -2.53 -4.66
CA PHE A 91 -0.29 -3.49 -4.31
C PHE A 91 -0.71 -4.29 -3.08
N ASN A 92 -0.15 -5.49 -2.92
CA ASN A 92 -0.41 -6.34 -1.75
C ASN A 92 0.59 -6.05 -0.62
N ALA A 93 1.80 -5.58 -0.95
CA ALA A 93 2.85 -5.25 0.01
C ALA A 93 3.87 -4.26 -0.57
N GLY A 94 4.66 -3.62 0.31
CA GLY A 94 5.55 -2.53 -0.03
C GLY A 94 6.71 -2.84 -0.99
N PRO A 95 7.40 -3.99 -0.90
CA PRO A 95 8.48 -4.27 -1.84
C PRO A 95 8.07 -4.18 -3.31
N SER A 96 6.90 -4.69 -3.68
CA SER A 96 6.39 -4.59 -5.06
C SER A 96 6.00 -3.16 -5.45
N GLU A 97 5.55 -2.34 -4.51
CA GLU A 97 5.29 -0.92 -4.75
C GLU A 97 6.58 -0.12 -5.00
N ILE A 98 7.65 -0.41 -4.25
CA ILE A 98 8.98 0.19 -4.49
C ILE A 98 9.52 -0.17 -5.88
N GLU A 99 9.33 -1.41 -6.34
CA GLU A 99 9.69 -1.82 -7.70
C GLU A 99 8.91 -1.01 -8.75
N ALA A 100 7.60 -0.83 -8.54
CA ALA A 100 6.75 -0.02 -9.42
C ALA A 100 7.15 1.46 -9.44
N LEU A 101 7.51 2.05 -8.29
CA LEU A 101 8.02 3.42 -8.20
C LEU A 101 9.34 3.57 -8.97
N ASN A 102 10.29 2.65 -8.77
CA ASN A 102 11.58 2.65 -9.45
C ASN A 102 11.45 2.46 -10.97
N ALA A 103 10.46 1.69 -11.40
CA ALA A 103 10.15 1.49 -12.82
C ALA A 103 9.35 2.67 -13.45
N GLY A 104 8.95 3.68 -12.66
CA GLY A 104 8.11 4.79 -13.13
C GLY A 104 6.67 4.37 -13.45
N SER A 105 6.23 3.21 -12.93
CA SER A 105 4.85 2.75 -13.04
C SER A 105 3.90 3.49 -12.11
N ILE A 106 4.42 4.04 -11.02
CA ILE A 106 3.77 5.01 -10.14
C ILE A 106 4.71 6.19 -9.86
N ASP A 107 4.14 7.34 -9.52
CA ASP A 107 4.85 8.58 -9.23
C ASP A 107 4.86 8.89 -7.72
N ILE A 108 3.73 8.64 -7.05
CA ILE A 108 3.49 8.83 -5.61
C ILE A 108 2.91 7.53 -5.05
N GLY A 109 3.28 7.16 -3.82
CA GLY A 109 2.78 5.93 -3.17
C GLY A 109 2.42 6.15 -1.71
N TRP A 110 1.41 5.42 -1.24
CA TRP A 110 1.10 5.23 0.17
C TRP A 110 1.69 3.90 0.61
N ILE A 111 2.67 3.91 1.49
CA ILE A 111 3.50 2.71 1.75
C ILE A 111 3.92 2.63 3.22
N GLY A 112 4.18 1.41 3.68
CA GLY A 112 4.77 1.18 4.99
C GLY A 112 6.21 1.68 5.10
N PRO A 113 6.68 2.03 6.31
CA PRO A 113 8.01 2.59 6.53
C PRO A 113 9.15 1.65 6.16
N SER A 114 9.10 0.36 6.51
CA SER A 114 10.22 -0.56 6.24
C SER A 114 10.54 -0.73 4.74
N PRO A 115 9.58 -0.92 3.82
CA PRO A 115 9.88 -0.90 2.40
C PRO A 115 10.35 0.46 1.89
N ALA A 116 9.85 1.61 2.42
CA ALA A 116 10.34 2.92 2.07
C ALA A 116 11.83 3.11 2.47
N ILE A 117 12.19 2.73 3.71
CA ILE A 117 13.57 2.72 4.21
C ILE A 117 14.46 1.84 3.31
N ASN A 118 14.01 0.63 2.99
CA ASN A 118 14.79 -0.31 2.17
C ASN A 118 14.99 0.23 0.74
N GLY A 119 13.95 0.77 0.12
CA GLY A 119 14.03 1.40 -1.21
C GLY A 119 14.98 2.59 -1.22
N TYR A 120 14.88 3.48 -0.23
CA TYR A 120 15.78 4.61 -0.05
C TYR A 120 17.23 4.16 0.10
N THR A 121 17.49 3.21 1.01
CA THR A 121 18.83 2.72 1.32
C THR A 121 19.48 2.02 0.14
N LYS A 122 18.76 1.11 -0.52
CA LYS A 122 19.26 0.38 -1.70
C LYS A 122 19.58 1.29 -2.87
N SER A 123 18.82 2.37 -3.04
CA SER A 123 19.09 3.39 -4.07
C SER A 123 20.14 4.41 -3.66
N LYS A 124 20.77 4.27 -2.49
CA LYS A 124 21.67 5.27 -1.92
C LYS A 124 21.03 6.66 -1.86
N GLY A 125 19.77 6.70 -1.46
CA GLY A 125 19.01 7.93 -1.30
C GLY A 125 18.49 8.56 -2.60
N GLN A 126 18.53 7.87 -3.73
CA GLN A 126 18.21 8.48 -5.04
C GLN A 126 16.81 8.15 -5.58
N SER A 127 16.11 7.13 -5.07
CA SER A 127 14.82 6.72 -5.66
C SER A 127 13.65 7.57 -5.20
N LEU A 128 13.54 7.83 -3.91
CA LEU A 128 12.33 8.40 -3.31
C LEU A 128 12.62 9.45 -2.25
N ARG A 129 11.56 10.18 -1.88
CA ARG A 129 11.44 10.94 -0.63
C ARG A 129 10.14 10.57 0.07
N VAL A 130 10.17 10.55 1.40
CA VAL A 130 8.97 10.58 2.24
C VAL A 130 8.53 12.03 2.36
N ILE A 131 7.30 12.31 1.94
CA ILE A 131 6.75 13.68 1.84
C ILE A 131 5.58 13.93 2.79
N GLY A 132 5.14 12.93 3.54
CA GLY A 132 4.07 13.07 4.53
C GLY A 132 3.74 11.79 5.25
N GLY A 133 2.93 11.89 6.30
CA GLY A 133 2.28 10.79 6.98
C GLY A 133 0.93 10.46 6.37
N SER A 134 0.35 9.33 6.77
CA SER A 134 -1.00 8.94 6.39
C SER A 134 -1.73 8.20 7.51
N ALA A 135 -1.09 7.23 8.17
CA ALA A 135 -1.75 6.46 9.23
C ALA A 135 -0.80 5.99 10.32
N SER A 136 -1.35 5.82 11.52
CA SER A 136 -0.76 5.16 12.69
C SER A 136 -1.70 4.07 13.21
N GLY A 137 -1.15 3.02 13.84
CA GLY A 137 -1.91 1.92 14.43
C GLY A 137 -2.42 0.88 13.42
N GLY A 138 -3.41 0.11 13.83
CA GLY A 138 -4.08 -0.87 12.97
C GLY A 138 -3.25 -2.10 12.60
N VAL A 139 -2.34 -2.53 13.47
CA VAL A 139 -1.53 -3.76 13.27
C VAL A 139 -1.60 -4.62 14.53
N LYS A 140 -1.86 -5.91 14.37
CA LYS A 140 -2.02 -6.85 15.48
C LYS A 140 -1.37 -8.20 15.19
N LEU A 141 -0.90 -8.84 16.25
CA LEU A 141 -0.65 -10.28 16.27
C LEU A 141 -1.95 -10.99 16.70
N VAL A 142 -2.58 -11.66 15.76
CA VAL A 142 -3.79 -12.47 16.02
C VAL A 142 -3.43 -13.94 15.90
N VAL A 143 -3.87 -14.75 16.83
CA VAL A 143 -3.52 -16.17 16.93
C VAL A 143 -4.75 -17.04 17.17
N ASP A 144 -4.64 -18.32 16.84
CA ASP A 144 -5.58 -19.35 17.28
C ASP A 144 -5.39 -19.58 18.80
N PRO A 145 -6.36 -19.22 19.65
CA PRO A 145 -6.21 -19.30 21.11
C PRO A 145 -6.08 -20.74 21.64
N HIS A 146 -6.52 -21.73 20.86
CA HIS A 146 -6.38 -23.15 21.22
C HIS A 146 -4.96 -23.67 20.99
N LYS A 147 -4.26 -23.11 19.99
CA LYS A 147 -2.90 -23.50 19.63
C LYS A 147 -1.85 -22.60 20.29
N VAL A 148 -2.21 -21.33 20.53
CA VAL A 148 -1.32 -20.29 21.07
C VAL A 148 -2.01 -19.55 22.21
N PRO A 149 -2.16 -20.20 23.40
CA PRO A 149 -2.82 -19.58 24.56
C PRO A 149 -2.00 -18.45 25.20
N SER A 150 -0.69 -18.40 24.97
CA SER A 150 0.23 -17.39 25.50
C SER A 150 1.36 -17.08 24.55
N VAL A 151 2.15 -16.04 24.85
CA VAL A 151 3.34 -15.65 24.04
C VAL A 151 4.32 -16.82 23.93
N ASP A 152 4.62 -17.53 25.02
CA ASP A 152 5.59 -18.63 25.00
C ASP A 152 5.15 -19.82 24.14
N ALA A 153 3.84 -19.97 23.94
CA ALA A 153 3.28 -21.01 23.08
C ALA A 153 3.46 -20.71 21.56
N LEU A 154 4.01 -19.56 21.20
CA LEU A 154 4.38 -19.27 19.81
C LEU A 154 5.54 -20.12 19.28
N LYS A 155 6.38 -20.69 20.18
CA LYS A 155 7.49 -21.54 19.77
C LYS A 155 7.00 -22.74 18.95
N GLY A 156 7.66 -22.98 17.82
CA GLY A 156 7.31 -24.04 16.86
C GLY A 156 6.06 -23.75 16.00
N LYS A 157 5.37 -22.61 16.20
CA LYS A 157 4.17 -22.26 15.44
C LYS A 157 4.48 -21.56 14.12
N ASN A 158 3.51 -21.63 13.21
CA ASN A 158 3.53 -20.98 11.91
C ASN A 158 2.79 -19.63 12.02
N ILE A 159 3.51 -18.53 12.04
CA ILE A 159 2.94 -17.18 12.15
C ILE A 159 3.17 -16.44 10.84
N ALA A 160 2.07 -15.98 10.23
CA ALA A 160 2.13 -15.28 8.94
C ALA A 160 2.53 -13.81 9.08
N THR A 161 3.26 -13.33 8.07
CA THR A 161 3.50 -11.91 7.79
C THR A 161 3.27 -11.67 6.30
N PRO A 162 2.94 -10.43 5.83
CA PRO A 162 2.51 -10.21 4.45
C PRO A 162 3.55 -10.59 3.38
N GLN A 163 4.78 -10.14 3.54
CA GLN A 163 5.88 -10.36 2.60
C GLN A 163 7.22 -10.13 3.29
N LEU A 164 8.27 -10.80 2.81
CA LEU A 164 9.64 -10.60 3.30
C LEU A 164 10.05 -9.12 3.21
N GLY A 165 10.46 -8.54 4.33
CA GLY A 165 10.90 -7.15 4.43
C GLY A 165 9.75 -6.12 4.42
N ASN A 166 8.49 -6.56 4.43
CA ASN A 166 7.37 -5.66 4.69
C ASN A 166 7.35 -5.18 6.14
N THR A 167 6.65 -4.10 6.46
CA THR A 167 6.66 -3.49 7.79
C THR A 167 6.32 -4.48 8.90
N GLN A 168 5.28 -5.29 8.72
CA GLN A 168 4.86 -6.30 9.68
C GLN A 168 5.87 -7.45 9.84
N ASP A 169 6.58 -7.80 8.77
CA ASP A 169 7.62 -8.83 8.80
C ASP A 169 8.82 -8.36 9.64
N VAL A 170 9.25 -7.12 9.41
CA VAL A 170 10.31 -6.47 10.20
C VAL A 170 9.92 -6.33 11.66
N ALA A 171 8.70 -5.85 11.95
CA ALA A 171 8.20 -5.67 13.30
C ALA A 171 8.17 -6.99 14.07
N PHE A 172 7.64 -8.06 13.47
CA PHE A 172 7.54 -9.36 14.09
C PHE A 172 8.92 -9.99 14.34
N LEU A 173 9.81 -9.99 13.34
CA LEU A 173 11.18 -10.50 13.50
C LEU A 173 11.95 -9.75 14.58
N ASN A 174 11.85 -8.40 14.62
CA ASN A 174 12.44 -7.60 15.69
C ASN A 174 11.88 -7.96 17.07
N TRP A 175 10.55 -8.13 17.17
CA TRP A 175 9.91 -8.50 18.42
C TRP A 175 10.37 -9.88 18.90
N LEU A 176 10.48 -10.89 18.01
CA LEU A 176 11.02 -12.20 18.32
C LEU A 176 12.49 -12.12 18.80
N ALA A 177 13.32 -11.35 18.11
CA ALA A 177 14.70 -11.10 18.53
C ALA A 177 14.79 -10.40 19.89
N GLY A 178 13.84 -9.53 20.22
CA GLY A 178 13.68 -8.89 21.55
C GLY A 178 13.35 -9.89 22.66
N LYS A 179 12.73 -11.04 22.34
CA LYS A 179 12.47 -12.15 23.24
C LYS A 179 13.68 -13.11 23.38
N GLY A 180 14.77 -12.87 22.66
CA GLY A 180 15.91 -13.76 22.57
C GLY A 180 15.68 -14.99 21.69
N TRP A 181 14.60 -15.00 20.89
CA TRP A 181 14.27 -16.10 20.00
C TRP A 181 14.98 -15.94 18.65
N LYS A 182 15.46 -17.05 18.11
CA LYS A 182 16.24 -17.09 16.89
C LYS A 182 15.34 -17.47 15.71
N VAL A 183 15.30 -16.60 14.72
CA VAL A 183 14.64 -16.85 13.43
C VAL A 183 15.56 -16.38 12.32
N ASP A 184 15.83 -17.23 11.34
CA ASP A 184 16.53 -16.82 10.13
C ASP A 184 15.64 -15.88 9.31
N ALA A 185 16.10 -14.65 9.15
CA ALA A 185 15.28 -13.58 8.56
C ALA A 185 14.88 -13.85 7.11
N GLN A 186 15.68 -14.60 6.35
CA GLN A 186 15.40 -14.88 4.93
C GLN A 186 14.42 -16.05 4.78
N SER A 187 14.71 -17.17 5.40
CA SER A 187 13.88 -18.38 5.31
C SER A 187 12.65 -18.36 6.22
N GLY A 188 12.66 -17.52 7.26
CA GLY A 188 11.62 -17.49 8.30
C GLY A 188 11.65 -18.69 9.26
N LYS A 189 12.69 -19.53 9.20
CA LYS A 189 12.81 -20.73 10.06
C LYS A 189 13.53 -20.43 11.36
N GLY A 190 13.09 -21.05 12.46
CA GLY A 190 13.70 -20.87 13.76
C GLY A 190 12.82 -21.29 14.92
N ASP A 191 12.94 -20.60 16.06
CA ASP A 191 12.09 -20.84 17.24
C ASP A 191 10.60 -20.62 16.94
N VAL A 192 10.29 -19.74 15.99
CA VAL A 192 8.96 -19.56 15.39
C VAL A 192 9.14 -19.63 13.87
N ASN A 193 8.22 -20.26 13.17
CA ASN A 193 8.22 -20.24 11.70
C ASN A 193 7.46 -18.99 11.21
N VAL A 194 8.16 -18.05 10.60
CA VAL A 194 7.56 -16.87 9.96
C VAL A 194 7.23 -17.22 8.51
N VAL A 195 5.93 -17.31 8.22
CA VAL A 195 5.42 -17.72 6.90
C VAL A 195 4.95 -16.47 6.16
N ARG A 196 5.60 -16.13 5.03
CA ARG A 196 5.22 -14.95 4.24
C ARG A 196 3.97 -15.29 3.43
N THR A 197 2.85 -14.70 3.82
CA THR A 197 1.52 -15.00 3.29
C THR A 197 0.81 -13.71 2.97
N ASP A 198 0.38 -13.55 1.72
CA ASP A 198 -0.37 -12.37 1.26
C ASP A 198 -1.60 -12.12 2.14
N ASN A 199 -1.85 -10.86 2.50
CA ASN A 199 -3.00 -10.46 3.33
C ASN A 199 -4.35 -10.93 2.78
N LYS A 200 -4.46 -11.10 1.46
CA LYS A 200 -5.68 -11.54 0.79
C LYS A 200 -6.01 -13.00 1.12
N ILE A 201 -4.99 -13.86 1.24
CA ILE A 201 -5.15 -15.29 1.49
C ILE A 201 -4.93 -15.69 2.95
N THR A 202 -4.37 -14.80 3.77
CA THR A 202 -4.09 -15.04 5.20
C THR A 202 -5.33 -15.50 5.98
N PRO A 203 -6.55 -14.95 5.80
CA PRO A 203 -7.75 -15.44 6.49
C PRO A 203 -8.08 -16.91 6.16
N ASP A 204 -7.97 -17.31 4.89
CA ASP A 204 -8.23 -18.69 4.46
C ASP A 204 -7.15 -19.65 5.01
N ALA A 205 -5.88 -19.23 5.02
CA ALA A 205 -4.79 -20.00 5.61
C ALA A 205 -4.96 -20.19 7.13
N PHE A 206 -5.47 -19.17 7.82
CA PHE A 206 -5.80 -19.25 9.25
C PHE A 206 -6.98 -20.20 9.50
N LYS A 207 -8.06 -20.03 8.78
CA LYS A 207 -9.27 -20.86 8.88
C LYS A 207 -9.00 -22.33 8.59
N SER A 208 -8.13 -22.64 7.63
CA SER A 208 -7.73 -24.02 7.30
C SER A 208 -6.73 -24.60 8.30
N GLY A 209 -6.20 -23.80 9.23
CA GLY A 209 -5.17 -24.22 10.19
C GLY A 209 -3.77 -24.38 9.60
N SER A 210 -3.54 -23.88 8.37
CA SER A 210 -2.22 -23.87 7.72
C SER A 210 -1.23 -22.92 8.40
N ILE A 211 -1.75 -21.89 9.08
CA ILE A 211 -1.03 -21.00 9.97
C ILE A 211 -1.71 -20.97 11.34
N ASP A 212 -0.95 -20.70 12.40
CA ASP A 212 -1.44 -20.67 13.78
C ASP A 212 -1.73 -19.23 14.25
N GLY A 213 -1.37 -18.24 13.44
CA GLY A 213 -1.60 -16.83 13.68
C GLY A 213 -0.94 -15.97 12.62
N ALA A 214 -1.10 -14.64 12.77
CA ALA A 214 -0.48 -13.70 11.84
C ALA A 214 -0.24 -12.34 12.51
N TRP A 215 0.87 -11.67 12.14
CA TRP A 215 1.13 -10.26 12.43
C TRP A 215 0.76 -9.45 11.20
N VAL A 216 -0.40 -8.83 11.23
CA VAL A 216 -1.05 -8.29 10.03
C VAL A 216 -1.74 -6.95 10.28
N PRO A 217 -1.92 -6.13 9.21
CA PRO A 217 -2.67 -4.88 9.29
C PRO A 217 -4.18 -5.12 9.20
N GLU A 218 -4.94 -4.08 9.57
CA GLU A 218 -6.38 -4.04 9.34
C GLU A 218 -6.72 -3.87 7.83
N PRO A 219 -7.76 -4.54 7.33
CA PRO A 219 -8.78 -5.29 8.05
C PRO A 219 -8.44 -6.79 8.25
N THR A 220 -7.24 -7.24 7.88
CA THR A 220 -6.89 -8.66 7.98
C THR A 220 -6.92 -9.13 9.44
N ALA A 221 -6.42 -8.32 10.39
CA ALA A 221 -6.47 -8.65 11.81
C ALA A 221 -7.90 -8.90 12.30
N SER A 222 -8.83 -7.99 11.99
CA SER A 222 -10.25 -8.16 12.35
C SER A 222 -10.91 -9.34 11.65
N LYS A 223 -10.52 -9.69 10.41
CA LYS A 223 -10.98 -10.90 9.74
C LYS A 223 -10.55 -12.17 10.48
N LEU A 224 -9.30 -12.23 10.96
CA LEU A 224 -8.82 -13.37 11.75
C LEU A 224 -9.58 -13.49 13.07
N VAL A 225 -9.89 -12.37 13.71
CA VAL A 225 -10.71 -12.35 14.94
C VAL A 225 -12.11 -12.88 14.66
N ALA A 226 -12.74 -12.50 13.56
CA ALA A 226 -14.04 -13.01 13.14
C ALA A 226 -14.03 -14.53 12.83
N GLU A 227 -12.88 -15.08 12.43
CA GLU A 227 -12.67 -16.54 12.24
C GLU A 227 -12.27 -17.26 13.56
N GLY A 228 -12.46 -16.62 14.74
CA GLY A 228 -12.18 -17.22 16.06
C GLY A 228 -10.79 -16.91 16.60
N GLY A 229 -10.00 -16.09 15.94
CA GLY A 229 -8.70 -15.66 16.43
C GLY A 229 -8.78 -14.73 17.64
N LYS A 230 -7.72 -14.71 18.45
CA LYS A 230 -7.55 -13.81 19.58
C LYS A 230 -6.40 -12.85 19.31
N VAL A 231 -6.59 -11.56 19.57
CA VAL A 231 -5.49 -10.60 19.61
C VAL A 231 -4.57 -10.95 20.77
N LEU A 232 -3.36 -11.37 20.44
CA LEU A 232 -2.31 -11.67 21.43
C LEU A 232 -1.51 -10.41 21.77
N LEU A 233 -1.35 -9.50 20.77
CA LEU A 233 -0.64 -8.23 20.91
C LEU A 233 -1.22 -7.21 19.92
N ASP A 234 -1.44 -5.97 20.38
CA ASP A 234 -1.58 -4.80 19.52
C ASP A 234 -0.20 -4.15 19.37
N GLU A 235 0.25 -3.89 18.13
CA GLU A 235 1.59 -3.35 17.89
C GLU A 235 1.76 -1.96 18.52
N SER A 236 0.69 -1.19 18.66
CA SER A 236 0.72 0.12 19.32
C SER A 236 1.22 0.05 20.77
N ASP A 237 0.98 -1.06 21.47
CA ASP A 237 1.44 -1.25 22.85
C ASP A 237 2.97 -1.36 22.98
N LEU A 238 3.67 -1.54 21.86
CA LEU A 238 5.13 -1.59 21.79
C LEU A 238 5.79 -0.24 21.57
N TRP A 239 4.99 0.82 21.33
CA TRP A 239 5.48 2.13 20.95
C TRP A 239 5.16 3.20 22.01
N PRO A 240 6.05 4.20 22.19
CA PRO A 240 5.75 5.36 23.03
C PRO A 240 4.43 6.02 22.59
N ASP A 241 3.65 6.46 23.55
CA ASP A 241 2.33 7.10 23.34
C ASP A 241 1.37 6.30 22.44
N LYS A 242 1.66 5.00 22.26
CA LYS A 242 0.94 4.08 21.35
C LYS A 242 0.88 4.59 19.90
N GLN A 243 1.86 5.38 19.49
CA GLN A 243 1.93 5.97 18.15
C GLN A 243 3.20 5.56 17.42
N PHE A 244 3.03 5.15 16.18
CA PHE A 244 4.10 4.84 15.23
C PHE A 244 3.57 5.02 13.83
N VAL A 245 4.43 5.41 12.90
CA VAL A 245 4.00 5.48 11.50
C VAL A 245 3.81 4.08 10.93
N ILE A 246 2.64 3.82 10.37
CA ILE A 246 2.35 2.58 9.63
C ILE A 246 2.24 2.82 8.13
N THR A 247 1.84 4.02 7.73
CA THR A 247 1.76 4.40 6.32
C THR A 247 2.28 5.82 6.13
N ASN A 248 3.27 5.94 5.25
CA ASN A 248 3.83 7.19 4.75
C ASN A 248 3.35 7.49 3.33
N ILE A 249 3.47 8.74 2.92
CA ILE A 249 3.37 9.14 1.51
C ILE A 249 4.79 9.29 0.99
N ILE A 250 5.10 8.57 -0.09
CA ILE A 250 6.39 8.67 -0.80
C ILE A 250 6.18 9.22 -2.21
N VAL A 251 7.23 9.82 -2.76
CA VAL A 251 7.27 10.31 -4.14
C VAL A 251 8.60 9.92 -4.79
N SER A 252 8.60 9.60 -6.08
CA SER A 252 9.86 9.47 -6.81
C SER A 252 10.56 10.83 -6.89
N GLN A 253 11.88 10.87 -6.68
CA GLN A 253 12.61 12.15 -6.72
C GLN A 253 12.52 12.82 -8.09
N LYS A 254 12.43 12.03 -9.15
CA LYS A 254 12.22 12.56 -10.49
C LYS A 254 10.92 13.35 -10.57
N PHE A 255 9.80 12.74 -10.15
CA PHE A 255 8.49 13.38 -10.21
C PHE A 255 8.41 14.61 -9.29
N LEU A 256 8.99 14.53 -8.09
CA LEU A 256 9.05 15.66 -7.16
C LEU A 256 9.78 16.87 -7.77
N LYS A 257 10.87 16.63 -8.49
CA LYS A 257 11.65 17.68 -9.17
C LYS A 257 10.94 18.26 -10.39
N GLU A 258 10.31 17.40 -11.20
CA GLU A 258 9.68 17.79 -12.46
C GLU A 258 8.28 18.41 -12.25
N HIS A 259 7.53 17.95 -11.23
CA HIS A 259 6.12 18.30 -10.99
C HIS A 259 5.81 18.64 -9.51
N PRO A 260 6.54 19.60 -8.90
CA PRO A 260 6.34 19.93 -7.48
C PRO A 260 4.94 20.50 -7.19
N ASP A 261 4.32 21.17 -8.13
CA ASP A 261 2.95 21.70 -8.02
C ASP A 261 1.89 20.57 -7.96
N VAL A 262 2.09 19.48 -8.70
CA VAL A 262 1.24 18.27 -8.64
C VAL A 262 1.41 17.58 -7.30
N VAL A 263 2.65 17.47 -6.79
CA VAL A 263 2.93 16.90 -5.47
C VAL A 263 2.25 17.71 -4.37
N GLU A 264 2.32 19.04 -4.40
CA GLU A 264 1.60 19.91 -3.46
C GLU A 264 0.08 19.73 -3.55
N ALA A 265 -0.47 19.56 -4.75
CA ALA A 265 -1.91 19.31 -4.93
C ALA A 265 -2.34 17.96 -4.34
N VAL A 266 -1.56 16.88 -4.54
CA VAL A 266 -1.81 15.58 -3.91
C VAL A 266 -1.72 15.66 -2.39
N LEU A 267 -0.71 16.33 -1.84
CA LEU A 267 -0.57 16.53 -0.39
C LEU A 267 -1.74 17.34 0.18
N ARG A 268 -2.21 18.38 -0.52
CA ARG A 268 -3.39 19.14 -0.12
C ARG A 268 -4.64 18.27 -0.12
N GLY A 269 -4.80 17.42 -1.13
CA GLY A 269 -5.86 16.43 -1.19
C GLY A 269 -5.79 15.44 -0.01
N SER A 270 -4.57 14.99 0.35
CA SER A 270 -4.35 14.11 1.51
C SER A 270 -4.76 14.78 2.83
N VAL A 271 -4.27 16.01 3.09
CA VAL A 271 -4.61 16.77 4.29
C VAL A 271 -6.12 16.99 4.40
N LYS A 272 -6.77 17.43 3.32
CA LYS A 272 -8.24 17.62 3.29
C LYS A 272 -9.01 16.31 3.46
N THR A 273 -8.45 15.19 2.97
CA THR A 273 -9.05 13.88 3.18
C THR A 273 -8.99 13.49 4.66
N ASN A 274 -7.86 13.71 5.33
CA ASN A 274 -7.73 13.43 6.76
C ASN A 274 -8.67 14.32 7.60
N GLU A 275 -8.83 15.58 7.23
CA GLU A 275 -9.83 16.48 7.85
C GLU A 275 -11.25 15.95 7.66
N TRP A 276 -11.58 15.53 6.42
CA TRP A 276 -12.90 15.00 6.11
C TRP A 276 -13.19 13.70 6.86
N ILE A 277 -12.21 12.79 6.97
CA ILE A 277 -12.31 11.56 7.77
C ILE A 277 -12.60 11.88 9.24
N GLY A 278 -11.91 12.87 9.79
CA GLY A 278 -12.11 13.29 11.18
C GLY A 278 -13.46 13.95 11.43
N ALA A 279 -13.96 14.73 10.46
CA ALA A 279 -15.24 15.44 10.56
C ALA A 279 -16.46 14.52 10.27
N HIS A 280 -16.27 13.46 9.47
CA HIS A 280 -17.34 12.57 9.00
C HIS A 280 -16.96 11.08 9.18
N PRO A 281 -16.72 10.62 10.42
CA PRO A 281 -16.12 9.30 10.67
C PRO A 281 -16.96 8.12 10.15
N ASP A 282 -18.29 8.21 10.20
CA ASP A 282 -19.17 7.13 9.72
C ASP A 282 -19.25 7.10 8.18
N GLU A 283 -19.34 8.26 7.53
CA GLU A 283 -19.31 8.38 6.07
C GLU A 283 -17.94 7.96 5.53
N ALA A 284 -16.86 8.33 6.22
CA ALA A 284 -15.50 7.95 5.85
C ALA A 284 -15.28 6.44 5.94
N LYS A 285 -15.79 5.80 6.99
CA LYS A 285 -15.79 4.34 7.13
C LYS A 285 -16.56 3.68 5.98
N ALA A 286 -17.76 4.19 5.67
CA ALA A 286 -18.58 3.70 4.58
C ALA A 286 -17.88 3.87 3.21
N SER A 287 -17.26 5.03 2.98
CA SER A 287 -16.48 5.33 1.78
C SER A 287 -15.28 4.40 1.62
N ALA A 288 -14.49 4.21 2.68
CA ALA A 288 -13.38 3.25 2.68
C ALA A 288 -13.85 1.83 2.36
N ASN A 289 -14.99 1.40 2.92
CA ASN A 289 -15.57 0.09 2.64
C ASN A 289 -16.06 -0.05 1.19
N ALA A 290 -16.64 1.02 0.63
CA ALA A 290 -17.05 1.06 -0.78
C ALA A 290 -15.83 0.97 -1.71
N ALA A 291 -14.72 1.68 -1.39
CA ALA A 291 -13.47 1.57 -2.12
C ALA A 291 -12.90 0.14 -2.05
N LEU A 292 -12.86 -0.46 -0.87
CA LEU A 292 -12.42 -1.85 -0.70
C LEU A 292 -13.30 -2.82 -1.50
N LYS A 293 -14.63 -2.61 -1.52
CA LYS A 293 -15.54 -3.41 -2.35
C LYS A 293 -15.20 -3.33 -3.83
N LYS A 294 -14.90 -2.14 -4.36
CA LYS A 294 -14.50 -1.98 -5.77
C LYS A 294 -13.19 -2.74 -6.09
N LEU A 295 -12.23 -2.74 -5.16
CA LEU A 295 -10.92 -3.35 -5.35
C LEU A 295 -10.90 -4.87 -5.11
N SER A 296 -11.73 -5.38 -4.20
CA SER A 296 -11.72 -6.79 -3.78
C SER A 296 -12.98 -7.58 -4.20
N GLY A 297 -13.99 -6.90 -4.74
CA GLY A 297 -15.27 -7.49 -5.13
C GLY A 297 -16.27 -7.65 -3.98
N LYS A 298 -15.85 -7.46 -2.70
CA LYS A 298 -16.71 -7.70 -1.53
C LYS A 298 -16.52 -6.61 -0.47
N ALA A 299 -17.62 -6.06 0.02
CA ALA A 299 -17.61 -5.16 1.18
C ALA A 299 -17.32 -5.94 2.46
N LEU A 300 -16.72 -5.26 3.44
CA LEU A 300 -16.54 -5.82 4.78
C LEU A 300 -17.84 -5.69 5.57
N PRO A 301 -18.28 -6.74 6.28
CA PRO A 301 -19.41 -6.64 7.19
C PRO A 301 -19.05 -5.82 8.44
N ALA A 302 -20.07 -5.38 9.21
CA ALA A 302 -19.91 -4.45 10.33
C ALA A 302 -19.01 -5.00 11.45
N ASP A 303 -19.11 -6.29 11.75
CA ASP A 303 -18.30 -6.99 12.75
C ASP A 303 -16.79 -7.02 12.42
N ILE A 304 -16.42 -6.78 11.17
CA ILE A 304 -15.03 -6.64 10.73
C ILE A 304 -14.63 -5.18 10.61
N ILE A 305 -15.43 -4.35 9.91
CA ILE A 305 -14.98 -2.99 9.62
C ILE A 305 -15.00 -2.07 10.85
N ASP A 306 -15.94 -2.25 11.76
CA ASP A 306 -16.07 -1.37 12.91
C ASP A 306 -14.87 -1.46 13.89
N PRO A 307 -14.42 -2.65 14.34
CA PRO A 307 -13.22 -2.76 15.14
C PRO A 307 -11.95 -2.38 14.37
N ALA A 308 -11.87 -2.70 13.07
CA ALA A 308 -10.74 -2.35 12.23
C ALA A 308 -10.61 -0.82 12.08
N TRP A 309 -11.69 -0.11 11.80
CA TRP A 309 -11.69 1.35 11.65
C TRP A 309 -11.27 2.06 12.94
N LYS A 310 -11.73 1.59 14.09
CA LYS A 310 -11.39 2.16 15.41
C LYS A 310 -9.91 2.03 15.79
N SER A 311 -9.20 1.07 15.21
CA SER A 311 -7.79 0.82 15.54
C SER A 311 -6.81 1.65 14.70
N ILE A 312 -7.31 2.46 13.76
CA ILE A 312 -6.49 3.28 12.85
C ILE A 312 -6.69 4.75 13.18
N LYS A 313 -5.60 5.51 13.12
CA LYS A 313 -5.59 6.96 13.19
C LYS A 313 -4.98 7.51 11.90
N THR A 314 -5.75 8.25 11.12
CA THR A 314 -5.21 9.02 9.99
C THR A 314 -4.53 10.29 10.50
N LEU A 315 -3.43 10.70 9.86
CA LEU A 315 -2.63 11.84 10.27
C LEU A 315 -1.77 12.37 9.12
N ASP A 316 -1.40 13.64 9.20
CA ASP A 316 -0.52 14.28 8.21
C ASP A 316 0.96 14.18 8.63
N ASP A 317 1.21 14.11 9.95
CA ASP A 317 2.56 13.97 10.52
C ASP A 317 3.12 12.58 10.21
N PRO A 318 4.30 12.48 9.56
CA PRO A 318 4.92 11.18 9.29
C PRO A 318 5.49 10.50 10.54
N LEU A 319 5.34 11.07 11.75
CA LEU A 319 5.90 10.57 13.02
C LEU A 319 7.38 10.21 12.85
N ALA A 320 8.15 11.14 12.30
CA ALA A 320 9.51 10.91 11.81
C ALA A 320 10.46 10.33 12.86
N ALA A 321 10.24 10.61 14.14
CA ALA A 321 11.00 10.02 15.24
C ALA A 321 10.86 8.49 15.31
N THR A 322 9.77 7.92 14.81
CA THR A 322 9.54 6.46 14.80
C THR A 322 10.21 5.76 13.62
N LEU A 323 10.57 6.50 12.57
CA LEU A 323 11.19 5.93 11.37
C LEU A 323 12.58 5.35 11.65
N GLN A 324 13.41 6.09 12.42
CA GLN A 324 14.74 5.60 12.80
C GLN A 324 14.63 4.31 13.61
N ALA A 325 13.71 4.25 14.58
CA ALA A 325 13.47 3.04 15.35
C ALA A 325 13.05 1.86 14.45
N GLN A 326 12.24 2.09 13.44
CA GLN A 326 11.86 1.03 12.49
C GLN A 326 13.03 0.58 11.60
N ALA A 327 13.95 1.47 11.25
CA ALA A 327 15.18 1.08 10.59
C ALA A 327 16.09 0.23 11.50
N ASP A 328 16.19 0.60 12.77
CA ASP A 328 16.93 -0.17 13.78
C ASP A 328 16.30 -1.56 14.00
N HIS A 329 14.95 -1.65 13.95
CA HIS A 329 14.24 -2.93 13.95
C HIS A 329 14.64 -3.81 12.76
N ALA A 330 14.76 -3.25 11.56
CA ALA A 330 15.17 -4.00 10.37
C ALA A 330 16.63 -4.47 10.47
N VAL A 331 17.52 -3.67 11.07
CA VAL A 331 18.91 -4.05 11.35
C VAL A 331 18.96 -5.20 12.35
N LYS A 332 18.23 -5.08 13.48
CA LYS A 332 18.16 -6.11 14.51
C LYS A 332 17.52 -7.41 13.99
N ALA A 333 16.56 -7.31 13.09
CA ALA A 333 15.95 -8.44 12.41
C ALA A 333 16.88 -9.10 11.36
N GLY A 334 18.05 -8.53 11.05
CA GLY A 334 18.98 -9.05 10.05
C GLY A 334 18.53 -8.83 8.60
N LEU A 335 17.57 -7.94 8.37
CA LEU A 335 17.05 -7.61 7.03
C LEU A 335 17.70 -6.40 6.40
N LEU A 336 18.38 -5.57 7.18
CA LEU A 336 19.05 -4.36 6.73
C LEU A 336 20.41 -4.23 7.42
N LYS A 337 21.41 -3.71 6.70
CA LYS A 337 22.64 -3.20 7.33
C LYS A 337 22.35 -1.77 7.76
N ALA A 338 23.10 -1.25 8.76
CA ALA A 338 22.90 0.11 9.29
C ALA A 338 22.69 1.14 8.17
N PRO A 339 21.49 1.69 8.00
CA PRO A 339 21.19 2.61 6.90
C PRO A 339 21.57 4.04 7.24
N GLU A 340 22.04 4.77 6.23
CA GLU A 340 22.07 6.23 6.29
C GLU A 340 20.71 6.77 5.83
N LEU A 341 19.95 7.37 6.77
CA LEU A 341 18.60 7.87 6.49
C LEU A 341 18.55 9.39 6.27
N LYS A 342 19.66 10.10 6.44
CA LYS A 342 19.69 11.54 6.20
C LYS A 342 19.23 11.87 4.78
N GLY A 343 18.25 12.77 4.68
CA GLY A 343 17.64 13.16 3.41
C GLY A 343 16.47 12.27 2.96
N ILE A 344 16.03 11.28 3.77
CA ILE A 344 14.86 10.48 3.40
C ILE A 344 13.57 11.29 3.37
N TYR A 345 13.45 12.31 4.25
CA TYR A 345 12.32 13.22 4.27
C TYR A 345 12.56 14.47 3.41
N ASP A 346 11.54 14.86 2.65
CA ASP A 346 11.35 16.20 2.12
C ASP A 346 9.94 16.67 2.49
N LEU A 347 9.84 17.32 3.65
CA LEU A 347 8.56 17.80 4.20
C LEU A 347 8.24 19.26 3.83
N ALA A 348 9.11 19.92 3.05
CA ALA A 348 8.86 21.29 2.63
C ALA A 348 7.55 21.47 1.85
N PRO A 349 7.18 20.58 0.88
CA PRO A 349 5.89 20.67 0.21
C PRO A 349 4.69 20.48 1.14
N LEU A 350 4.76 19.53 2.10
CA LEU A 350 3.70 19.31 3.08
C LEU A 350 3.56 20.51 4.02
N ASN A 351 4.66 21.01 4.57
CA ASN A 351 4.64 22.15 5.49
C ASN A 351 4.10 23.42 4.81
N LYS A 352 4.41 23.62 3.54
CA LYS A 352 3.80 24.70 2.75
C LYS A 352 2.28 24.55 2.64
N VAL A 353 1.79 23.32 2.40
CA VAL A 353 0.37 23.01 2.38
C VAL A 353 -0.28 23.23 3.74
N LEU A 354 0.28 22.66 4.81
CA LEU A 354 -0.22 22.80 6.19
C LEU A 354 -0.33 24.27 6.59
N LYS A 355 0.73 25.05 6.36
CA LYS A 355 0.74 26.50 6.62
C LYS A 355 -0.36 27.23 5.85
N SER A 356 -0.59 26.88 4.58
CA SER A 356 -1.66 27.48 3.75
C SER A 356 -3.07 27.17 4.27
N LEU A 357 -3.21 26.11 5.07
CA LEU A 357 -4.46 25.67 5.69
C LEU A 357 -4.55 26.05 7.18
N GLY A 358 -3.60 26.85 7.69
CA GLY A 358 -3.57 27.28 9.10
C GLY A 358 -3.24 26.15 10.08
N LYS A 359 -2.59 25.08 9.61
CA LYS A 359 -2.18 23.93 10.42
C LYS A 359 -0.73 24.04 10.87
N PRO A 360 -0.33 23.43 11.99
CA PRO A 360 1.04 23.37 12.43
C PRO A 360 1.92 22.60 11.43
N GLU A 361 3.15 23.03 11.28
CA GLU A 361 4.18 22.32 10.53
C GLU A 361 4.60 21.03 11.25
N VAL A 362 5.07 20.03 10.49
CA VAL A 362 5.57 18.76 11.00
C VAL A 362 7.08 18.68 10.87
N GLY A 363 7.73 17.96 11.78
CA GLY A 363 9.18 17.81 11.83
C GLY A 363 9.68 16.52 11.18
N ASP A 364 10.95 16.57 10.75
CA ASP A 364 11.65 15.45 10.09
C ASP A 364 12.57 14.64 11.02
N ALA A 365 12.57 14.97 12.32
CA ALA A 365 13.45 14.38 13.34
C ALA A 365 14.96 14.40 12.96
N GLY A 366 15.39 15.37 12.16
CA GLY A 366 16.78 15.50 11.68
C GLY A 366 17.12 14.57 10.50
N LEU A 367 16.15 13.88 9.93
CA LEU A 367 16.31 12.98 8.78
C LEU A 367 15.96 13.65 7.43
N GLY A 368 15.70 14.95 7.44
CA GLY A 368 15.32 15.73 6.27
C GLY A 368 16.46 16.02 5.30
N VAL A 369 16.07 16.47 4.10
CA VAL A 369 17.00 17.10 3.14
C VAL A 369 17.63 18.36 3.77
N LYS A 370 18.85 18.72 3.31
CA LYS A 370 19.55 19.93 3.77
C LYS A 370 19.01 21.16 3.05
#